data_20b2dca9fae944a31895f7e475767518
#
_entry.id   20b2dca9fae944a31895f7e475767518
#
_cell.length_a   1.000
_cell.length_b   1.000
_cell.length_c   1.000
_cell.angle_alpha   90.00
_cell.angle_beta   90.00
_cell.angle_gamma   90.00
#
_symmetry.space_group_name_H-M   'P 1'
#
loop_
_entity.id
_entity.type
_entity.pdbx_description
1 polymer ?
#
loop_
_entity_poly.entity_id
_entity_poly.type
_entity_poly.pdbx_seq_one_letter_code
_entity_poly.pdbx_strand_id
1 'polypeptide(L)'
;SGWVIPPSWEVKKAILKDPSGKKLADWKKNKLSLWTYSPSFKGKVEKKQLLKKIVSNPKKPNVTIFHFRNQYNFWKADWGFSLPHKVCKRLKNGKYDVDIETSSGNGKLEMVEQEHKGKFKDSLLFVGHFDHPQMCLDGLVGCLAGHEVISRLKNMKTNLTYRMLSTVEIIGSVFYAKYHAKKKKVRQALFVATPGAPKNLHYQFSFS
;
A
#
# COMPACT_ATOMS: atom_id res chain seq x y z
N SER A 1 17.42 -11.61 5.73
CA SER A 1 16.93 -10.30 5.28
C SER A 1 16.31 -9.59 6.48
N GLY A 2 16.49 -8.29 6.61
CA GLY A 2 15.89 -7.47 7.67
C GLY A 2 14.40 -7.15 7.45
N TRP A 3 13.76 -7.76 6.45
CA TRP A 3 12.33 -7.55 6.15
C TRP A 3 11.46 -8.28 7.16
N VAL A 4 10.47 -7.58 7.69
CA VAL A 4 9.48 -8.11 8.65
C VAL A 4 8.06 -7.86 8.12
N ILE A 5 7.15 -8.72 8.51
CA ILE A 5 5.72 -8.50 8.27
C ILE A 5 5.25 -7.46 9.29
N PRO A 6 4.73 -6.31 8.84
CA PRO A 6 4.23 -5.29 9.76
C PRO A 6 2.99 -5.80 10.52
N PRO A 7 2.67 -5.21 11.69
CA PRO A 7 1.45 -5.54 12.40
C PRO A 7 0.21 -5.21 11.55
N SER A 8 -0.89 -5.87 11.82
CA SER A 8 -2.19 -5.40 11.33
C SER A 8 -2.50 -4.05 11.97
N TRP A 9 -3.19 -3.19 11.22
CA TRP A 9 -3.58 -1.87 11.71
C TRP A 9 -4.95 -1.51 11.16
N GLU A 10 -5.86 -1.19 12.05
CA GLU A 10 -7.24 -0.86 11.72
C GLU A 10 -7.62 0.50 12.29
N VAL A 11 -8.40 1.26 11.54
CA VAL A 11 -8.91 2.55 11.95
C VAL A 11 -10.41 2.44 12.24
N LYS A 12 -10.79 2.68 13.48
CA LYS A 12 -12.20 2.79 13.88
C LYS A 12 -12.69 4.21 13.66
N LYS A 13 -11.85 5.20 13.98
CA LYS A 13 -12.20 6.62 13.92
C LYS A 13 -10.94 7.47 13.76
N ALA A 14 -10.99 8.52 12.94
CA ALA A 14 -10.02 9.59 13.00
C ALA A 14 -10.67 10.91 12.55
N ILE A 15 -10.75 11.85 13.48
CA ILE A 15 -11.40 13.14 13.30
C ILE A 15 -10.47 14.24 13.81
N LEU A 16 -10.32 15.29 13.03
CA LEU A 16 -9.68 16.54 13.42
C LEU A 16 -10.71 17.66 13.36
N LYS A 17 -10.87 18.43 14.44
CA LYS A 17 -11.73 19.62 14.48
C LYS A 17 -10.90 20.87 14.79
N ASP A 18 -11.31 21.99 14.21
CA ASP A 18 -10.75 23.29 14.51
C ASP A 18 -11.28 23.86 15.85
N PRO A 19 -10.74 25.01 16.32
CA PRO A 19 -11.19 25.65 17.57
C PRO A 19 -12.69 26.02 17.60
N SER A 20 -13.35 26.12 16.45
CA SER A 20 -14.81 26.35 16.35
C SER A 20 -15.64 25.07 16.36
N GLY A 21 -14.99 23.88 16.43
CA GLY A 21 -15.66 22.58 16.35
C GLY A 21 -15.90 22.07 14.94
N LYS A 22 -15.50 22.82 13.90
CA LYS A 22 -15.64 22.41 12.50
C LYS A 22 -14.69 21.26 12.17
N LYS A 23 -15.19 20.20 11.55
CA LYS A 23 -14.35 19.09 11.09
C LYS A 23 -13.45 19.52 9.93
N LEU A 24 -12.14 19.33 10.08
CA LEU A 24 -11.13 19.54 9.05
C LEU A 24 -10.73 18.24 8.37
N ALA A 25 -10.71 17.14 9.13
CA ALA A 25 -10.54 15.78 8.62
C ALA A 25 -11.56 14.83 9.23
N ASP A 26 -12.01 13.88 8.43
CA ASP A 26 -12.84 12.76 8.84
C ASP A 26 -12.44 11.55 7.98
N TRP A 27 -11.79 10.56 8.61
CA TRP A 27 -11.29 9.37 7.92
C TRP A 27 -12.40 8.56 7.23
N LYS A 28 -13.62 8.58 7.77
CA LYS A 28 -14.76 7.91 7.10
C LYS A 28 -15.06 8.52 5.73
N LYS A 29 -14.84 9.84 5.58
CA LYS A 29 -15.05 10.56 4.32
C LYS A 29 -13.84 10.51 3.39
N ASN A 30 -12.63 10.53 3.95
CA ASN A 30 -11.39 10.48 3.18
C ASN A 30 -10.35 9.62 3.91
N LYS A 31 -10.15 8.40 3.42
CA LYS A 31 -9.21 7.43 3.98
C LYS A 31 -7.75 7.90 3.97
N LEU A 32 -7.38 8.80 3.06
CA LEU A 32 -6.03 9.36 2.99
C LEU A 32 -5.76 10.44 4.05
N SER A 33 -6.78 10.88 4.79
CA SER A 33 -6.62 11.97 5.76
C SER A 33 -5.82 11.61 7.00
N LEU A 34 -5.68 10.33 7.34
CA LEU A 34 -4.88 9.84 8.48
C LEU A 34 -3.56 9.24 7.96
N TRP A 35 -2.45 9.51 8.64
CA TRP A 35 -1.20 8.84 8.35
C TRP A 35 -1.32 7.33 8.66
N THR A 36 -0.76 6.50 7.79
CA THR A 36 -0.72 5.05 8.03
C THR A 36 -0.05 4.73 9.36
N TYR A 37 -0.50 3.67 10.01
CA TYR A 37 0.00 3.23 11.32
C TYR A 37 -0.04 4.28 12.45
N SER A 38 -0.86 5.35 12.31
CA SER A 38 -1.07 6.29 13.41
C SER A 38 -1.62 5.55 14.64
N PRO A 39 -0.99 5.68 15.82
CA PRO A 39 -1.56 5.17 17.06
C PRO A 39 -2.80 5.96 17.47
N SER A 40 -3.59 5.39 18.37
CA SER A 40 -4.71 6.10 18.98
C SER A 40 -4.23 7.33 19.73
N PHE A 41 -4.97 8.42 19.58
CA PHE A 41 -4.73 9.65 20.29
C PHE A 41 -6.04 10.42 20.48
N LYS A 42 -6.30 10.86 21.70
CA LYS A 42 -7.46 11.72 22.01
C LYS A 42 -7.03 12.89 22.88
N GLY A 43 -7.26 14.11 22.39
CA GLY A 43 -6.86 15.30 23.12
C GLY A 43 -6.96 16.60 22.32
N LYS A 44 -6.66 17.70 23.00
CA LYS A 44 -6.55 19.03 22.39
C LYS A 44 -5.09 19.39 22.20
N VAL A 45 -4.75 19.88 21.03
CA VAL A 45 -3.38 20.30 20.69
C VAL A 45 -3.37 21.72 20.16
N GLU A 46 -2.36 22.48 20.55
CA GLU A 46 -2.14 23.83 20.03
C GLU A 46 -1.78 23.80 18.54
N LYS A 47 -2.13 24.86 17.80
CA LYS A 47 -1.79 25.00 16.38
C LYS A 47 -0.33 24.67 16.07
N LYS A 48 0.60 25.17 16.88
CA LYS A 48 2.06 24.95 16.71
C LYS A 48 2.43 23.46 16.76
N GLN A 49 1.78 22.71 17.65
CA GLN A 49 1.97 21.26 17.76
C GLN A 49 1.31 20.53 16.61
N LEU A 50 0.07 20.93 16.25
CA LEU A 50 -0.67 20.34 15.15
C LEU A 50 0.08 20.48 13.82
N LEU A 51 0.70 21.63 13.53
CA LEU A 51 1.46 21.84 12.30
C LEU A 51 2.60 20.83 12.10
N LYS A 52 3.17 20.30 13.18
CA LYS A 52 4.17 19.21 13.11
C LYS A 52 3.57 17.85 12.78
N LYS A 53 2.25 17.73 12.88
CA LYS A 53 1.46 16.51 12.65
C LYS A 53 0.60 16.59 11.37
N ILE A 54 0.82 17.59 10.53
CA ILE A 54 0.11 17.78 9.28
C ILE A 54 1.08 17.69 8.10
N VAL A 55 0.65 16.97 7.07
CA VAL A 55 1.29 16.94 5.77
C VAL A 55 0.32 17.47 4.71
N SER A 56 0.83 18.28 3.80
CA SER A 56 0.09 18.82 2.66
C SER A 56 1.03 19.12 1.49
N ASN A 57 0.49 19.23 0.28
CA ASN A 57 1.27 19.55 -0.90
C ASN A 57 0.93 20.97 -1.41
N PRO A 58 1.85 21.95 -1.31
CA PRO A 58 1.63 23.30 -1.80
C PRO A 58 1.39 23.38 -3.31
N LYS A 59 2.03 22.50 -4.09
CA LYS A 59 1.89 22.45 -5.57
C LYS A 59 0.52 21.89 -6.00
N LYS A 60 -0.15 21.14 -5.13
CA LYS A 60 -1.51 20.57 -5.36
C LYS A 60 -2.43 20.92 -4.20
N PRO A 61 -2.86 22.19 -4.06
CA PRO A 61 -3.48 22.72 -2.84
C PRO A 61 -4.84 22.14 -2.51
N ASN A 62 -5.51 21.50 -3.47
CA ASN A 62 -6.84 20.89 -3.30
C ASN A 62 -6.79 19.39 -2.96
N VAL A 63 -5.61 18.77 -3.02
CA VAL A 63 -5.46 17.31 -2.92
C VAL A 63 -5.02 16.93 -1.50
N THR A 64 -5.62 15.87 -0.96
CA THR A 64 -5.10 15.15 0.21
C THR A 64 -4.08 14.14 -0.28
N ILE A 65 -2.85 14.22 0.18
CA ILE A 65 -1.79 13.30 -0.23
C ILE A 65 -1.78 12.07 0.66
N PHE A 66 -1.44 10.91 0.08
CA PHE A 66 -1.12 9.73 0.86
C PHE A 66 0.21 9.93 1.59
N HIS A 67 0.26 9.58 2.86
CA HIS A 67 1.48 9.70 3.67
C HIS A 67 1.77 8.41 4.41
N PHE A 68 2.89 7.81 4.06
CA PHE A 68 3.35 6.50 4.54
C PHE A 68 4.47 6.58 5.58
N ARG A 69 4.57 7.70 6.31
CA ARG A 69 5.67 7.98 7.24
C ARG A 69 5.96 6.85 8.22
N ASN A 70 4.91 6.22 8.74
CA ASN A 70 5.03 5.15 9.73
C ASN A 70 5.16 3.76 9.10
N GLN A 71 4.97 3.61 7.80
CA GLN A 71 4.87 2.30 7.15
C GLN A 71 6.15 1.47 7.31
N TYR A 72 7.30 2.10 7.18
CA TYR A 72 8.60 1.46 7.33
C TYR A 72 9.23 1.63 8.72
N ASN A 73 8.51 2.27 9.64
CA ASN A 73 8.98 2.55 11.00
C ASN A 73 7.82 2.47 12.01
N PHE A 74 6.96 1.46 11.85
CA PHE A 74 5.73 1.32 12.64
C PHE A 74 6.00 1.14 14.14
N TRP A 75 7.18 0.68 14.54
CA TRP A 75 7.61 0.57 15.95
C TRP A 75 7.91 1.91 16.62
N LYS A 76 8.04 2.98 15.85
CA LYS A 76 8.16 4.38 16.30
C LYS A 76 7.08 5.24 15.68
N ALA A 77 5.92 4.66 15.40
CA ALA A 77 4.82 5.34 14.75
C ALA A 77 4.35 6.53 15.58
N ASP A 78 4.00 7.59 14.87
CA ASP A 78 3.42 8.80 15.41
C ASP A 78 2.12 9.11 14.67
N TRP A 79 1.19 9.80 15.32
CA TRP A 79 -0.05 10.17 14.68
C TRP A 79 0.08 11.44 13.85
N GLY A 80 -0.75 11.57 12.83
CA GLY A 80 -0.84 12.79 12.05
C GLY A 80 -1.90 12.73 10.97
N PHE A 81 -2.15 13.88 10.37
CA PHE A 81 -3.16 14.05 9.32
C PHE A 81 -2.54 14.53 8.00
N SER A 82 -3.13 14.10 6.92
CA SER A 82 -2.93 14.68 5.60
C SER A 82 -4.12 15.57 5.26
N LEU A 83 -3.86 16.83 4.96
CA LEU A 83 -4.90 17.81 4.63
C LEU A 83 -4.61 18.47 3.29
N PRO A 84 -5.64 18.91 2.55
CA PRO A 84 -5.44 19.81 1.44
C PRO A 84 -4.71 21.08 1.88
N HIS A 85 -3.71 21.51 1.13
CA HIS A 85 -2.89 22.68 1.52
C HIS A 85 -3.73 23.96 1.71
N LYS A 86 -4.80 24.12 0.92
CA LYS A 86 -5.74 25.24 1.11
C LYS A 86 -6.39 25.26 2.50
N VAL A 87 -6.60 24.10 3.13
CA VAL A 87 -7.12 23.99 4.51
C VAL A 87 -6.03 24.41 5.49
N CYS A 88 -4.79 23.94 5.28
CA CYS A 88 -3.65 24.27 6.13
C CYS A 88 -3.39 25.78 6.19
N LYS A 89 -3.50 26.50 5.06
CA LYS A 89 -3.34 27.96 5.02
C LYS A 89 -4.38 28.72 5.84
N ARG A 90 -5.54 28.12 6.10
CA ARG A 90 -6.67 28.76 6.82
C ARG A 90 -6.77 28.33 8.28
N LEU A 91 -5.77 27.61 8.80
CA LEU A 91 -5.76 27.19 10.20
C LEU A 91 -5.68 28.41 11.12
N LYS A 92 -6.66 28.55 11.99
CA LYS A 92 -6.76 29.63 12.99
C LYS A 92 -5.85 29.34 14.18
N ASN A 93 -5.56 30.35 14.99
CA ASN A 93 -4.92 30.13 16.28
C ASN A 93 -5.92 29.48 17.25
N GLY A 94 -5.43 28.68 18.19
CA GLY A 94 -6.25 27.98 19.17
C GLY A 94 -5.97 26.49 19.26
N LYS A 95 -6.80 25.82 20.07
CA LYS A 95 -6.71 24.37 20.34
C LYS A 95 -7.59 23.59 19.39
N TYR A 96 -7.01 22.55 18.83
CA TYR A 96 -7.64 21.62 17.88
C TYR A 96 -7.99 20.32 18.59
N ASP A 97 -9.22 19.83 18.40
CA ASP A 97 -9.62 18.52 18.91
C ASP A 97 -9.15 17.43 17.97
N VAL A 98 -8.41 16.49 18.50
CA VAL A 98 -7.93 15.29 17.82
C VAL A 98 -8.57 14.07 18.47
N ASP A 99 -9.20 13.21 17.66
CA ASP A 99 -9.84 12.00 18.11
C ASP A 99 -9.54 10.86 17.12
N ILE A 100 -8.50 10.08 17.44
CA ILE A 100 -8.01 8.96 16.65
C ILE A 100 -8.17 7.70 17.49
N GLU A 101 -8.90 6.73 16.95
CA GLU A 101 -9.08 5.41 17.53
C GLU A 101 -8.65 4.36 16.50
N THR A 102 -7.57 3.67 16.82
CA THR A 102 -6.96 2.62 16.00
C THR A 102 -6.66 1.41 16.85
N SER A 103 -6.56 0.24 16.21
CA SER A 103 -6.10 -0.99 16.85
C SER A 103 -4.98 -1.61 16.02
N SER A 104 -4.07 -2.29 16.69
CA SER A 104 -2.99 -3.06 16.07
C SER A 104 -2.99 -4.48 16.62
N GLY A 105 -2.63 -5.44 15.79
CA GLY A 105 -2.54 -6.84 16.15
C GLY A 105 -1.43 -7.55 15.37
N ASN A 106 -1.39 -8.87 15.46
CA ASN A 106 -0.45 -9.66 14.68
C ASN A 106 -0.76 -9.52 13.18
N GLY A 107 0.21 -9.10 12.41
CA GLY A 107 0.10 -9.02 10.95
C GLY A 107 0.13 -10.41 10.31
N LYS A 108 -0.60 -10.54 9.20
CA LYS A 108 -0.53 -11.69 8.31
C LYS A 108 -0.18 -11.21 6.92
N LEU A 109 0.73 -11.92 6.26
CA LEU A 109 1.03 -11.71 4.86
C LEU A 109 0.19 -12.69 4.04
N GLU A 110 -0.84 -12.17 3.38
CA GLU A 110 -1.68 -12.93 2.49
C GLU A 110 -1.18 -12.79 1.06
N MET A 111 -1.18 -13.89 0.32
CA MET A 111 -0.77 -13.96 -1.07
C MET A 111 -1.78 -14.80 -1.85
N VAL A 112 -2.08 -14.37 -3.07
CA VAL A 112 -2.92 -15.13 -3.99
C VAL A 112 -2.03 -15.66 -5.09
N GLU A 113 -2.07 -16.98 -5.31
CA GLU A 113 -1.34 -17.63 -6.39
C GLU A 113 -2.30 -18.40 -7.27
N GLN A 114 -2.19 -18.19 -8.59
CA GLN A 114 -2.84 -18.97 -9.62
C GLN A 114 -1.79 -19.75 -10.40
N GLU A 115 -2.06 -21.02 -10.70
CA GLU A 115 -1.14 -21.90 -11.39
C GLU A 115 -1.77 -22.51 -12.63
N HIS A 116 -1.04 -22.52 -13.74
CA HIS A 116 -1.26 -23.38 -14.89
C HIS A 116 -0.12 -24.38 -14.99
N LYS A 117 -0.43 -25.66 -14.77
CA LYS A 117 0.56 -26.75 -14.80
C LYS A 117 0.96 -27.10 -16.23
N GLY A 118 2.25 -27.03 -16.51
CA GLY A 118 2.84 -27.53 -17.74
C GLY A 118 3.37 -28.96 -17.62
N LYS A 119 3.99 -29.44 -18.69
CA LYS A 119 4.64 -30.75 -18.75
C LYS A 119 5.78 -30.86 -17.70
N PHE A 120 6.55 -29.81 -17.54
CA PHE A 120 7.65 -29.73 -16.58
C PHE A 120 7.25 -28.92 -15.34
N LYS A 121 7.86 -29.30 -14.20
CA LYS A 121 7.66 -28.59 -12.92
C LYS A 121 8.39 -27.25 -12.85
N ASP A 122 9.36 -27.02 -13.75
CA ASP A 122 10.05 -25.73 -13.85
C ASP A 122 9.04 -24.64 -14.21
N SER A 123 9.10 -23.52 -13.52
CA SER A 123 8.05 -22.51 -13.62
C SER A 123 8.57 -21.11 -13.93
N LEU A 124 7.77 -20.40 -14.69
CA LEU A 124 7.83 -18.96 -14.89
C LEU A 124 6.82 -18.29 -13.95
N LEU A 125 7.28 -17.32 -13.17
CA LEU A 125 6.48 -16.61 -12.19
C LEU A 125 6.20 -15.17 -12.67
N PHE A 126 4.93 -14.82 -12.82
CA PHE A 126 4.50 -13.44 -12.89
C PHE A 126 4.22 -12.93 -11.47
N VAL A 127 4.67 -11.73 -11.15
CA VAL A 127 4.45 -11.12 -9.83
C VAL A 127 3.79 -9.76 -10.02
N GLY A 128 2.71 -9.52 -9.32
CA GLY A 128 2.06 -8.22 -9.21
C GLY A 128 1.79 -7.89 -7.74
N HIS A 129 1.51 -6.64 -7.46
CA HIS A 129 1.16 -6.18 -6.10
C HIS A 129 -0.17 -5.42 -6.09
N PHE A 130 -0.84 -5.37 -4.94
CA PHE A 130 -2.15 -4.76 -4.79
C PHE A 130 -2.31 -3.98 -3.47
N ASP A 131 -1.21 -3.49 -2.93
CA ASP A 131 -1.12 -2.87 -1.61
C ASP A 131 -1.18 -1.34 -1.62
N HIS A 132 -1.08 -0.69 -2.78
CA HIS A 132 -1.19 0.76 -2.85
C HIS A 132 -2.64 1.23 -2.76
N PRO A 133 -2.99 2.09 -1.79
CA PRO A 133 -4.35 2.59 -1.65
C PRO A 133 -4.73 3.50 -2.81
N GLN A 134 -5.89 3.24 -3.42
CA GLN A 134 -6.48 4.04 -4.49
C GLN A 134 -5.62 4.16 -5.77
N MET A 135 -4.72 3.22 -6.00
CA MET A 135 -3.91 3.13 -7.21
C MET A 135 -4.29 1.92 -8.04
N CYS A 136 -4.73 2.14 -9.28
CA CYS A 136 -5.07 1.05 -10.20
C CYS A 136 -3.86 0.59 -11.02
N LEU A 137 -3.15 1.53 -11.66
CA LEU A 137 -2.03 1.19 -12.53
C LEU A 137 -0.87 0.58 -11.77
N ASP A 138 -0.55 1.16 -10.62
CA ASP A 138 0.53 0.72 -9.74
C ASP A 138 -0.08 -0.09 -8.60
N GLY A 139 -0.38 -1.25 -8.86
CA GLY A 139 -0.12 -2.58 -9.12
C GLY A 139 -1.36 -3.41 -9.48
N LEU A 140 -2.65 -2.97 -9.16
CA LEU A 140 -3.82 -3.82 -9.37
C LEU A 140 -3.93 -4.30 -10.83
N VAL A 141 -3.64 -3.43 -11.81
CA VAL A 141 -3.69 -3.80 -13.24
C VAL A 141 -2.66 -4.88 -13.55
N GLY A 142 -1.48 -4.85 -12.93
CA GLY A 142 -0.47 -5.90 -13.07
C GLY A 142 -0.97 -7.25 -12.57
N CYS A 143 -1.65 -7.26 -11.41
CA CYS A 143 -2.27 -8.47 -10.88
C CYS A 143 -3.34 -9.01 -11.83
N LEU A 144 -4.25 -8.16 -12.29
CA LEU A 144 -5.33 -8.57 -13.19
C LEU A 144 -4.79 -9.10 -14.53
N ALA A 145 -3.83 -8.41 -15.14
CA ALA A 145 -3.19 -8.83 -16.38
C ALA A 145 -2.51 -10.20 -16.24
N GLY A 146 -1.77 -10.41 -15.14
CA GLY A 146 -1.12 -11.68 -14.89
C GLY A 146 -2.12 -12.84 -14.69
N HIS A 147 -3.18 -12.62 -13.91
CA HIS A 147 -4.23 -13.63 -13.72
C HIS A 147 -4.98 -13.93 -15.02
N GLU A 148 -5.23 -12.93 -15.86
CA GLU A 148 -5.85 -13.14 -17.18
C GLU A 148 -4.97 -13.99 -18.09
N VAL A 149 -3.65 -13.75 -18.12
CA VAL A 149 -2.70 -14.58 -18.87
C VAL A 149 -2.80 -16.03 -18.42
N ILE A 150 -2.75 -16.31 -17.11
CA ILE A 150 -2.86 -17.69 -16.60
C ILE A 150 -4.22 -18.31 -16.97
N SER A 151 -5.29 -17.54 -16.90
CA SER A 151 -6.63 -18.01 -17.25
C SER A 151 -6.75 -18.42 -18.73
N ARG A 152 -6.12 -17.66 -19.63
CA ARG A 152 -6.08 -18.00 -21.08
C ARG A 152 -5.29 -19.27 -21.37
N LEU A 153 -4.30 -19.60 -20.54
CA LEU A 153 -3.54 -20.83 -20.70
C LEU A 153 -4.32 -22.09 -20.31
N LYS A 154 -5.49 -21.97 -19.64
CA LYS A 154 -6.22 -23.10 -19.04
C LYS A 154 -6.40 -24.31 -19.95
N ASN A 155 -6.64 -24.09 -21.24
CA ASN A 155 -6.88 -25.15 -22.24
C ASN A 155 -5.65 -25.42 -23.14
N MET A 156 -4.50 -24.84 -22.83
CA MET A 156 -3.29 -24.98 -23.62
C MET A 156 -2.34 -25.99 -22.99
N LYS A 157 -1.67 -26.79 -23.83
CA LYS A 157 -0.57 -27.64 -23.42
C LYS A 157 0.72 -26.81 -23.43
N THR A 158 1.35 -26.63 -22.30
CA THR A 158 2.60 -25.88 -22.16
C THR A 158 3.72 -26.77 -21.65
N ASN A 159 4.96 -26.43 -21.99
CA ASN A 159 6.12 -27.13 -21.47
C ASN A 159 6.42 -26.69 -20.02
N LEU A 160 6.47 -25.39 -19.75
CA LEU A 160 6.69 -24.84 -18.43
C LEU A 160 5.38 -24.70 -17.65
N THR A 161 5.49 -24.77 -16.35
CA THR A 161 4.42 -24.34 -15.42
C THR A 161 4.43 -22.82 -15.32
N TYR A 162 3.28 -22.19 -15.39
CA TYR A 162 3.11 -20.73 -15.27
C TYR A 162 2.40 -20.42 -13.96
N ARG A 163 2.88 -19.40 -13.27
CA ARG A 163 2.33 -18.95 -11.99
C ARG A 163 2.10 -17.44 -12.01
N MET A 164 1.01 -17.00 -11.44
CA MET A 164 0.79 -15.59 -11.10
C MET A 164 0.68 -15.45 -9.61
N LEU A 165 1.52 -14.61 -9.04
CA LEU A 165 1.55 -14.24 -7.63
C LEU A 165 1.07 -12.80 -7.48
N SER A 166 -0.02 -12.60 -6.76
CA SER A 166 -0.46 -11.29 -6.29
C SER A 166 -0.16 -11.16 -4.80
N THR A 167 0.58 -10.12 -4.41
CA THR A 167 1.08 -9.97 -3.05
C THR A 167 1.33 -8.50 -2.69
N VAL A 168 1.89 -8.25 -1.52
CA VAL A 168 2.39 -6.94 -1.09
C VAL A 168 3.74 -6.67 -1.75
N GLU A 169 3.94 -5.43 -2.22
CA GLU A 169 5.17 -5.01 -2.88
C GLU A 169 6.40 -5.29 -1.98
N ILE A 170 7.50 -5.72 -2.59
CA ILE A 170 8.79 -6.05 -1.95
C ILE A 170 8.63 -7.15 -0.88
N ILE A 171 7.92 -6.90 0.21
CA ILE A 171 7.80 -7.83 1.35
C ILE A 171 7.26 -9.18 0.87
N GLY A 172 6.19 -9.18 0.08
CA GLY A 172 5.58 -10.40 -0.42
C GLY A 172 6.51 -11.21 -1.30
N SER A 173 7.18 -10.58 -2.26
CA SER A 173 8.14 -11.27 -3.14
C SER A 173 9.35 -11.82 -2.39
N VAL A 174 9.88 -11.10 -1.39
CA VAL A 174 10.99 -11.57 -0.53
C VAL A 174 10.57 -12.81 0.27
N PHE A 175 9.40 -12.79 0.90
CA PHE A 175 8.92 -13.96 1.66
C PHE A 175 8.57 -15.13 0.74
N TYR A 176 7.95 -14.87 -0.42
CA TYR A 176 7.70 -15.92 -1.41
C TYR A 176 8.99 -16.55 -1.92
N ALA A 177 10.00 -15.76 -2.26
CA ALA A 177 11.31 -16.24 -2.69
C ALA A 177 11.95 -17.14 -1.63
N LYS A 178 11.90 -16.73 -0.36
CA LYS A 178 12.49 -17.47 0.76
C LYS A 178 11.80 -18.82 1.02
N TYR A 179 10.46 -18.86 0.98
CA TYR A 179 9.72 -20.02 1.49
C TYR A 179 9.10 -20.89 0.40
N HIS A 180 8.91 -20.38 -0.81
CA HIS A 180 8.16 -21.04 -1.85
C HIS A 180 8.91 -21.24 -3.17
N ALA A 181 9.73 -20.28 -3.63
CA ALA A 181 10.29 -20.29 -4.98
C ALA A 181 11.09 -21.57 -5.31
N LYS A 182 11.95 -22.02 -4.39
CA LYS A 182 12.73 -23.26 -4.56
C LYS A 182 11.84 -24.48 -4.69
N LYS A 183 10.83 -24.62 -3.81
CA LYS A 183 9.89 -25.75 -3.81
C LYS A 183 9.06 -25.80 -5.10
N LYS A 184 8.74 -24.62 -5.64
CA LYS A 184 7.94 -24.44 -6.85
C LYS A 184 8.78 -24.37 -8.13
N LYS A 185 10.10 -24.61 -8.02
CA LYS A 185 11.05 -24.61 -9.13
C LYS A 185 10.93 -23.36 -10.02
N VAL A 186 10.81 -22.19 -9.41
CA VAL A 186 10.79 -20.91 -10.14
C VAL A 186 12.16 -20.70 -10.77
N ARG A 187 12.21 -20.60 -12.10
CA ARG A 187 13.44 -20.38 -12.89
C ARG A 187 13.60 -18.93 -13.27
N GLN A 188 12.49 -18.28 -13.56
CA GLN A 188 12.46 -16.87 -13.95
C GLN A 188 11.24 -16.21 -13.33
N ALA A 189 11.33 -14.92 -13.06
CA ALA A 189 10.22 -14.11 -12.60
C ALA A 189 10.12 -12.83 -13.43
N LEU A 190 8.88 -12.43 -13.72
CA LEU A 190 8.55 -11.18 -14.37
C LEU A 190 7.67 -10.37 -13.43
N PHE A 191 8.16 -9.24 -12.98
CA PHE A 191 7.36 -8.29 -12.20
C PHE A 191 6.52 -7.42 -13.14
N VAL A 192 5.20 -7.49 -12.99
CA VAL A 192 4.24 -6.79 -13.85
C VAL A 192 3.82 -5.52 -13.13
N ALA A 193 4.56 -4.44 -13.35
CA ALA A 193 4.28 -3.13 -12.78
C ALA A 193 3.69 -2.19 -13.83
N THR A 194 2.73 -1.40 -13.44
CA THR A 194 2.13 -0.30 -14.23
C THR A 194 1.83 -0.61 -15.72
N PRO A 195 1.33 -1.82 -16.07
CA PRO A 195 0.97 -2.11 -17.46
C PRO A 195 -0.21 -1.24 -17.87
N GLY A 196 -0.19 -0.72 -19.09
CA GLY A 196 -1.26 0.15 -19.62
C GLY A 196 -0.98 1.64 -19.52
N ALA A 197 0.24 2.05 -19.18
CA ALA A 197 0.67 3.42 -19.42
C ALA A 197 0.62 3.75 -20.93
N PRO A 198 0.23 4.97 -21.34
CA PRO A 198 -0.08 5.29 -22.74
C PRO A 198 1.14 5.44 -23.66
N LYS A 199 2.18 4.64 -23.44
CA LYS A 199 3.39 4.57 -24.26
C LYS A 199 3.95 3.16 -24.25
N ASN A 200 5.05 2.93 -24.93
CA ASN A 200 5.69 1.62 -25.12
C ASN A 200 5.90 0.85 -23.80
N LEU A 201 5.77 -0.47 -23.87
CA LEU A 201 6.20 -1.35 -22.79
C LEU A 201 7.71 -1.24 -22.60
N HIS A 202 8.12 -1.10 -21.37
CA HIS A 202 9.52 -1.10 -20.98
C HIS A 202 9.85 -2.39 -20.22
N TYR A 203 10.95 -3.02 -20.58
CA TYR A 203 11.49 -4.19 -19.88
C TYR A 203 12.78 -3.79 -19.18
N GLN A 204 12.87 -4.11 -17.91
CA GLN A 204 14.12 -3.99 -17.15
C GLN A 204 14.58 -5.38 -16.76
N PHE A 205 15.80 -5.74 -17.13
CA PHE A 205 16.43 -6.98 -16.70
C PHE A 205 17.22 -6.73 -15.42
N SER A 206 17.04 -7.62 -14.43
CA SER A 206 17.88 -7.68 -13.24
C SER A 206 18.72 -8.94 -13.34
N PHE A 207 20.01 -8.79 -13.19
CA PHE A 207 20.98 -9.89 -13.12
C PHE A 207 21.39 -10.05 -11.66
N SER A 208 21.33 -11.29 -11.15
CA SER A 208 21.84 -11.69 -9.84
C SER A 208 23.21 -12.33 -9.98
#